data_25b2c91b23956817e25dc2b36a0973fd
#
_entry.id   25b2c91b23956817e25dc2b36a0973fd
#
_cell.length_a   1.000
_cell.length_b   1.000
_cell.length_c   1.000
_cell.angle_alpha   90.00
_cell.angle_beta   90.00
_cell.angle_gamma   90.00
#
_symmetry.space_group_name_H-M   'P 1'
#
loop_
_entity.id
_entity.type
_entity.pdbx_description
1 polymer ?
#
loop_
_entity_poly.entity_id
_entity_poly.type
_entity_poly.pdbx_seq_one_letter_code
_entity_poly.pdbx_strand_id
1 'polypeptide(L)' 'MVTWDIEVTDTFGGQANYDWVNRYETTTADDISDLALVRRIKSVTGYSGIRGRTYVSGDFVEIRFPACCVVIFANVRC' A
#
# COMPACT_ATOMS: atom_id res chain seq x y z
N MET A 1 19.13 0.03 -1.25
CA MET A 1 17.86 0.37 -0.59
C MET A 1 16.85 0.85 -1.63
N VAL A 2 15.60 0.60 -1.37
CA VAL A 2 14.52 0.92 -2.31
C VAL A 2 13.56 1.87 -1.61
N THR A 3 13.20 2.98 -2.28
CA THR A 3 12.21 3.93 -1.77
C THR A 3 10.88 3.67 -2.47
N TRP A 4 9.82 3.59 -1.67
CA TRP A 4 8.46 3.35 -2.14
C TRP A 4 7.63 4.61 -1.96
N ASP A 5 6.96 5.03 -3.02
CA ASP A 5 5.94 6.08 -2.96
C ASP A 5 4.59 5.42 -2.74
N ILE A 6 3.87 5.84 -1.72
CA ILE A 6 2.65 5.19 -1.26
C ILE A 6 1.49 6.18 -1.35
N GLU A 7 0.38 5.74 -1.95
CA GLU A 7 -0.86 6.48 -1.98
C GLU A 7 -1.96 5.67 -1.30
N VAL A 8 -2.75 6.33 -0.45
CA VAL A 8 -3.93 5.74 0.17
C VAL A 8 -5.14 6.54 -0.29
N THR A 9 -6.13 5.87 -0.83
CA THR A 9 -7.35 6.52 -1.32
C THR A 9 -8.57 5.68 -0.98
N ASP A 10 -9.75 6.30 -1.06
CA ASP A 10 -11.01 5.60 -0.86
C ASP A 10 -11.39 4.76 -2.07
N THR A 11 -12.34 3.85 -1.88
CA THR A 11 -12.93 3.07 -2.97
C THR A 11 -14.42 3.32 -3.06
N PHE A 12 -14.92 3.25 -4.28
CA PHE A 12 -16.35 3.32 -4.56
C PHE A 12 -16.68 2.26 -5.59
N GLY A 13 -17.63 1.38 -5.25
CA GLY A 13 -17.95 0.26 -6.12
C GLY A 13 -16.79 -0.70 -6.34
N GLY A 14 -15.85 -0.78 -5.39
CA GLY A 14 -14.67 -1.63 -5.47
C GLY A 14 -13.51 -1.02 -6.24
N GLN A 15 -13.65 0.18 -6.77
CA GLN A 15 -12.60 0.86 -7.53
C GLN A 15 -12.07 2.08 -6.79
N ALA A 16 -10.81 2.42 -7.03
CA ALA A 16 -10.21 3.62 -6.45
C ALA A 16 -10.99 4.85 -6.91
N ASN A 17 -11.43 5.65 -5.97
CA ASN A 17 -12.31 6.79 -6.23
C ASN A 17 -11.59 8.13 -6.20
N TYR A 18 -10.48 8.22 -5.46
CA TYR A 18 -9.66 9.43 -5.34
C TYR A 18 -10.43 10.65 -4.81
N ASP A 19 -11.46 10.41 -4.00
CA ASP A 19 -12.18 11.50 -3.33
C ASP A 19 -11.27 12.20 -2.32
N TRP A 20 -10.35 11.45 -1.72
CA TRP A 20 -9.24 11.95 -0.92
C TRP A 20 -8.02 11.08 -1.20
N VAL A 21 -6.83 11.64 -1.04
CA VAL A 21 -5.57 10.91 -1.21
C VAL A 21 -4.60 11.33 -0.12
N ASN A 22 -4.06 10.36 0.60
CA ASN A 22 -2.95 10.55 1.53
C ASN A 22 -1.69 9.94 0.93
N ARG A 23 -0.58 10.65 0.99
CA ARG A 23 0.68 10.20 0.44
C ARG A 23 1.71 9.97 1.53
N TYR A 24 2.45 8.88 1.37
CA TYR A 24 3.51 8.48 2.28
C TYR A 24 4.69 7.99 1.48
N GLU A 25 5.83 7.83 2.14
CA GLU A 25 6.97 7.14 1.55
C GLU A 25 7.67 6.30 2.61
N THR A 26 8.35 5.26 2.17
CA THR A 26 9.17 4.42 3.05
C THR A 26 10.33 3.86 2.26
N THR A 27 11.43 3.56 2.96
CA THR A 27 12.60 2.95 2.36
C THR A 27 12.79 1.57 2.97
N THR A 28 13.07 0.59 2.12
CA THR A 28 13.24 -0.80 2.53
C THR A 28 14.54 -1.38 1.98
N ALA A 29 14.94 -2.53 2.50
CA ALA A 29 16.04 -3.30 1.92
C ALA A 29 15.64 -3.82 0.54
N ASP A 30 16.64 -4.02 -0.33
CA ASP A 30 16.40 -4.49 -1.70
C ASP A 30 15.81 -5.91 -1.74
N ASP A 31 16.15 -6.72 -0.74
CA ASP A 31 15.74 -8.12 -0.64
C ASP A 31 14.59 -8.35 0.34
N ILE A 32 13.85 -7.32 0.68
CA ILE A 32 12.73 -7.45 1.61
C ILE A 32 11.70 -8.46 1.06
N SER A 33 11.20 -9.34 1.93
CA SER A 33 10.17 -10.29 1.54
C SER A 33 8.83 -9.59 1.29
N ASP A 34 7.97 -10.21 0.49
CA ASP A 34 6.64 -9.65 0.22
C ASP A 34 5.85 -9.43 1.50
N LEU A 35 5.90 -10.40 2.43
CA LEU A 35 5.20 -10.28 3.70
C LEU A 35 5.71 -9.10 4.53
N ALA A 36 7.03 -8.95 4.63
CA ALA A 36 7.63 -7.85 5.39
C ALA A 36 7.33 -6.50 4.73
N LEU A 37 7.33 -6.44 3.40
CA LEU A 37 7.00 -5.23 2.65
C LEU A 37 5.55 -4.80 2.90
N VAL A 38 4.60 -5.73 2.83
CA VAL A 38 3.19 -5.44 3.09
C VAL A 38 3.02 -4.94 4.53
N ARG A 39 3.68 -5.56 5.49
CA ARG A 39 3.64 -5.12 6.90
C ARG A 39 4.20 -3.70 7.05
N ARG A 40 5.29 -3.38 6.37
CA ARG A 40 5.89 -2.05 6.41
C ARG A 40 4.93 -1.00 5.85
N ILE A 41 4.31 -1.29 4.71
CA ILE A 41 3.35 -0.38 4.08
C ILE A 41 2.16 -0.15 5.00
N LYS A 42 1.60 -1.19 5.57
CA LYS A 42 0.49 -1.06 6.53
C LYS A 42 0.89 -0.22 7.74
N SER A 43 2.09 -0.43 8.27
CA SER A 43 2.58 0.31 9.43
C SER A 43 2.72 1.80 9.13
N VAL A 44 3.31 2.14 8.00
CA VAL A 44 3.53 3.54 7.59
C VAL A 44 2.20 4.26 7.38
N THR A 45 1.20 3.58 6.84
CA THR A 45 -0.09 4.18 6.51
C THR A 45 -1.12 4.11 7.64
N GLY A 46 -0.80 3.42 8.74
CA GLY A 46 -1.70 3.32 9.90
C GLY A 46 -2.73 2.20 9.80
N TYR A 47 -2.53 1.24 8.90
CA TYR A 47 -3.47 0.13 8.70
C TYR A 47 -2.96 -1.20 9.25
N SER A 48 -1.99 -1.18 10.18
CA SER A 48 -1.49 -2.40 10.81
C SER A 48 -2.62 -3.16 11.49
N GLY A 49 -2.60 -4.49 11.32
CA GLY A 49 -3.60 -5.37 11.96
C GLY A 49 -4.93 -5.44 11.22
N ILE A 50 -5.14 -4.66 10.18
CA ILE A 50 -6.37 -4.70 9.40
C ILE A 50 -6.18 -5.68 8.24
N ARG A 51 -7.13 -6.58 8.06
CA ARG A 51 -7.10 -7.54 6.96
C ARG A 51 -7.37 -6.84 5.64
N GLY A 52 -6.57 -7.19 4.62
CA GLY A 52 -6.76 -6.69 3.27
C GLY A 52 -6.36 -7.73 2.25
N ARG A 53 -6.78 -7.52 1.01
CA ARG A 53 -6.33 -8.31 -0.13
C ARG A 53 -5.08 -7.66 -0.68
N THR A 54 -4.01 -8.44 -0.81
CA THR A 54 -2.73 -7.92 -1.26
C THR A 54 -2.36 -8.50 -2.62
N TYR A 55 -1.77 -7.65 -3.45
CA TYR A 55 -1.16 -8.04 -4.70
C TYR A 55 0.22 -7.41 -4.76
N VAL A 56 1.24 -8.24 -4.93
CA VAL A 56 2.64 -7.78 -5.01
C VAL A 56 3.19 -8.20 -6.36
N SER A 57 3.76 -7.27 -7.09
CA SER A 57 4.36 -7.51 -8.40
C SER A 57 5.59 -6.64 -8.58
N GLY A 58 6.77 -7.18 -8.20
CA GLY A 58 8.05 -6.47 -8.40
C GLY A 58 8.09 -5.10 -7.75
N ASP A 59 7.85 -4.07 -8.55
CA ASP A 59 7.94 -2.66 -8.12
C ASP A 59 6.59 -2.07 -7.70
N PHE A 60 5.54 -2.90 -7.58
CA PHE A 60 4.19 -2.43 -7.29
C PHE A 60 3.53 -3.29 -6.23
N VAL A 61 2.85 -2.64 -5.28
CA VAL A 61 2.04 -3.32 -4.27
C VAL A 61 0.66 -2.67 -4.22
N GLU A 62 -0.38 -3.48 -4.19
CA GLU A 62 -1.74 -3.03 -3.99
C GLU A 62 -2.33 -3.75 -2.78
N ILE A 63 -2.94 -3.00 -1.86
CA ILE A 63 -3.62 -3.56 -0.70
C ILE A 63 -5.02 -2.97 -0.65
N ARG A 64 -6.04 -3.83 -0.73
CA ARG A 64 -7.44 -3.42 -0.66
C ARG A 64 -8.05 -3.83 0.66
N PHE A 65 -8.75 -2.90 1.29
CA PHE A 65 -9.46 -3.14 2.54
C PHE A 65 -10.96 -2.99 2.30
N PRO A 66 -11.66 -4.06 1.88
CA PRO A 66 -13.08 -3.96 1.52
C PRO A 66 -13.96 -3.46 2.68
N ALA A 67 -13.63 -3.84 3.90
CA ALA A 67 -14.40 -3.43 5.08
C ALA A 67 -14.27 -1.93 5.38
N CYS A 68 -13.17 -1.30 4.95
CA CYS A 68 -12.90 0.12 5.21
C CYS A 68 -13.15 0.99 3.99
N CYS A 69 -13.43 0.41 2.83
CA CYS A 69 -13.54 1.12 1.56
C CYS A 69 -12.28 1.94 1.24
N VAL A 70 -11.10 1.31 1.40
CA VAL A 70 -9.79 1.95 1.21
C VAL A 70 -8.91 1.03 0.37
N VAL A 71 -8.05 1.64 -0.44
CA VAL A 71 -7.01 0.93 -1.19
C VAL A 71 -5.69 1.67 -1.03
N ILE A 72 -4.61 0.90 -0.94
CA ILE A 72 -3.25 1.42 -0.88
C ILE A 72 -2.52 0.99 -2.15
N PHE A 73 -1.85 1.94 -2.80
CA PHE A 73 -0.95 1.68 -3.92
C PHE A 73 0.45 2.10 -3.51
N ALA A 74 1.42 1.22 -3.70
CA ALA A 74 2.82 1.52 -3.46
C ALA A 74 3.63 1.21 -4.71
N ASN A 75 4.45 2.18 -5.14
CA ASN A 75 5.30 2.06 -6.32
C ASN A 75 6.73 2.38 -5.94
N VAL A 76 7.67 1.63 -6.53
CA VAL A 76 9.09 1.94 -6.37
C VAL A 76 9.37 3.29 -7.05
N ARG A 77 10.07 4.16 -6.34
CA ARG A 77 10.54 5.43 -6.90
C ARG A 77 11.73 5.16 -7.81
N CYS A 78 11.65 5.66 -9.02
CA CYS A 78 12.74 5.55 -9.99
C CYS A 78 13.74 6.69 -9.87
#